data_34bfa89d56fafc5cffeeaaf66217d9c7
#
_entry.id   34bfa89d56fafc5cffeeaaf66217d9c7
#
_cell.length_a   1.000
_cell.length_b   1.000
_cell.length_c   1.000
_cell.angle_alpha   90.00
_cell.angle_beta   90.00
_cell.angle_gamma   90.00
#
_symmetry.space_group_name_H-M   'P 1'
#
loop_
_entity.id
_entity.type
_entity.pdbx_description
1 polymer ?
#
loop_
_entity_poly.entity_id
_entity_poly.type
_entity_poly.pdbx_seq_one_letter_code
_entity_poly.pdbx_strand_id
1 'polypeptide(L)'
;YGLVKSIEDDNNYWFSNKNIQTSFINKLPFSKNNFQKYFPLFPLAIEQLDLSEFDLIISSSHCAAKGVLTSPDQLHISYVHTPMRYAWDQMETYLKSSLISKFGLSPFARIIMHKLRSWDQTSSIRIDNICTNSNFTARRIKKYWGRDSKVIFGPVEVEKFNYQKNRENFYLSVCRLVPNKRVDLLVKAFNK
;
A
#
# COMPACT_ATOMS: atom_id res chain seq x y z
N TYR A 1 -3.01 -13.89 -5.11
CA TYR A 1 -2.83 -13.90 -3.65
C TYR A 1 -3.05 -12.51 -3.07
N GLY A 2 -3.64 -12.44 -1.87
CA GLY A 2 -3.89 -11.17 -1.19
C GLY A 2 -4.02 -11.35 0.33
N LEU A 3 -3.88 -10.26 1.09
CA LEU A 3 -4.09 -10.31 2.54
C LEU A 3 -5.55 -10.59 2.87
N VAL A 4 -6.47 -9.89 2.21
CA VAL A 4 -7.92 -9.97 2.41
C VAL A 4 -8.63 -9.80 1.08
N LYS A 5 -9.73 -10.53 0.88
CA LYS A 5 -10.69 -10.32 -0.21
C LYS A 5 -11.91 -9.61 0.39
N SER A 6 -12.04 -8.32 0.13
CA SER A 6 -13.17 -7.48 0.61
C SER A 6 -14.24 -7.24 -0.45
N ILE A 7 -14.00 -7.64 -1.69
CA ILE A 7 -14.93 -7.47 -2.81
C ILE A 7 -15.76 -8.74 -2.90
N GLU A 8 -17.09 -8.59 -2.93
CA GLU A 8 -18.00 -9.67 -3.26
C GLU A 8 -17.80 -10.13 -4.71
N ASP A 9 -18.13 -11.37 -5.03
CA ASP A 9 -17.98 -11.92 -6.38
C ASP A 9 -18.95 -11.23 -7.34
N ASP A 10 -18.60 -10.02 -7.76
CA ASP A 10 -19.30 -9.28 -8.80
C ASP A 10 -18.63 -9.62 -10.14
N ASN A 11 -19.41 -10.18 -11.07
CA ASN A 11 -18.96 -10.60 -12.39
C ASN A 11 -18.39 -9.44 -13.26
N ASN A 12 -18.50 -8.20 -12.81
CA ASN A 12 -18.01 -7.03 -13.51
C ASN A 12 -16.51 -6.73 -13.28
N TYR A 13 -15.83 -7.46 -12.39
CA TYR A 13 -14.41 -7.25 -12.18
C TYR A 13 -13.56 -8.17 -13.07
N TRP A 14 -12.51 -7.63 -13.66
CA TRP A 14 -11.57 -8.36 -14.53
C TRP A 14 -10.92 -9.60 -13.87
N PHE A 15 -10.96 -9.68 -12.53
CA PHE A 15 -10.42 -10.80 -11.75
C PHE A 15 -11.48 -11.75 -11.19
N SER A 16 -12.77 -11.59 -11.53
CA SER A 16 -13.88 -12.40 -10.98
C SER A 16 -13.68 -13.90 -11.21
N ASN A 17 -13.10 -14.26 -12.35
CA ASN A 17 -12.83 -15.65 -12.75
C ASN A 17 -11.43 -16.13 -12.30
N LYS A 18 -10.71 -15.38 -11.46
CA LYS A 18 -9.38 -15.77 -10.98
C LYS A 18 -9.45 -16.46 -9.63
N ASN A 19 -8.67 -17.51 -9.46
CA ASN A 19 -8.50 -18.14 -8.16
C ASN A 19 -7.73 -17.19 -7.23
N ILE A 20 -8.42 -16.58 -6.25
CA ILE A 20 -7.84 -15.65 -5.29
C ILE A 20 -7.63 -16.37 -3.97
N GLN A 21 -6.38 -16.65 -3.65
CA GLN A 21 -6.00 -17.14 -2.33
C GLN A 21 -5.73 -15.97 -1.38
N THR A 22 -6.17 -16.10 -0.13
CA THR A 22 -6.05 -15.05 0.89
C THR A 22 -5.31 -15.55 2.12
N SER A 23 -4.68 -14.63 2.87
CA SER A 23 -4.05 -14.95 4.13
C SER A 23 -5.07 -15.29 5.22
N PHE A 24 -4.58 -15.78 6.37
CA PHE A 24 -5.40 -16.04 7.55
C PHE A 24 -6.14 -14.78 8.07
N ILE A 25 -5.63 -13.59 7.79
CA ILE A 25 -6.28 -12.33 8.18
C ILE A 25 -7.70 -12.25 7.63
N ASN A 26 -7.95 -12.81 6.44
CA ASN A 26 -9.28 -12.82 5.85
C ASN A 26 -10.34 -13.55 6.72
N LYS A 27 -9.89 -14.47 7.58
CA LYS A 27 -10.76 -15.24 8.50
C LYS A 27 -10.96 -14.54 9.86
N LEU A 28 -10.25 -13.44 10.13
CA LEU A 28 -10.36 -12.72 11.39
C LEU A 28 -11.63 -11.86 11.44
N PRO A 29 -12.19 -11.60 12.65
CA PRO A 29 -13.39 -10.79 12.81
C PRO A 29 -13.24 -9.41 12.16
N PHE A 30 -14.27 -8.94 11.46
CA PHE A 30 -14.30 -7.61 10.82
C PHE A 30 -13.17 -7.33 9.81
N SER A 31 -12.40 -8.33 9.40
CA SER A 31 -11.25 -8.15 8.50
C SER A 31 -11.64 -7.56 7.15
N LYS A 32 -12.80 -7.92 6.59
CA LYS A 32 -13.26 -7.40 5.29
C LYS A 32 -13.39 -5.88 5.27
N ASN A 33 -13.87 -5.27 6.36
CA ASN A 33 -14.12 -3.83 6.45
C ASN A 33 -13.02 -3.06 7.21
N ASN A 34 -12.26 -3.75 8.07
CA ASN A 34 -11.29 -3.12 8.98
C ASN A 34 -9.95 -3.85 9.01
N PHE A 35 -9.52 -4.47 7.90
CA PHE A 35 -8.26 -5.23 7.85
C PHE A 35 -7.04 -4.41 8.30
N GLN A 36 -7.10 -3.10 8.15
CA GLN A 36 -6.03 -2.18 8.57
C GLN A 36 -5.72 -2.26 10.09
N LYS A 37 -6.68 -2.68 10.91
CA LYS A 37 -6.44 -2.89 12.35
C LYS A 37 -5.48 -4.05 12.63
N TYR A 38 -5.34 -4.96 11.67
CA TYR A 38 -4.44 -6.12 11.74
C TYR A 38 -3.05 -5.85 11.14
N PHE A 39 -2.73 -4.60 10.82
CA PHE A 39 -1.46 -4.28 10.17
C PHE A 39 -0.20 -4.77 10.91
N PRO A 40 -0.16 -4.94 12.26
CA PRO A 40 0.97 -5.56 12.93
C PRO A 40 1.20 -7.03 12.54
N LEU A 41 0.15 -7.72 12.07
CA LEU A 41 0.19 -9.11 11.64
C LEU A 41 0.49 -9.27 10.14
N PHE A 42 0.54 -8.18 9.38
CA PHE A 42 0.78 -8.23 7.92
C PHE A 42 2.08 -8.92 7.54
N PRO A 43 3.21 -8.70 8.24
CA PRO A 43 4.43 -9.46 8.00
C PRO A 43 4.20 -10.97 8.06
N LEU A 44 3.65 -11.44 9.17
CA LEU A 44 3.38 -12.86 9.36
C LEU A 44 2.42 -13.42 8.31
N ALA A 45 1.36 -12.66 8.00
CA ALA A 45 0.34 -13.11 7.07
C ALA A 45 0.84 -13.23 5.62
N ILE A 46 1.74 -12.36 5.20
CA ILE A 46 2.28 -12.41 3.84
C ILE A 46 3.36 -13.48 3.70
N GLU A 47 4.15 -13.71 4.75
CA GLU A 47 5.21 -14.71 4.76
C GLU A 47 4.67 -16.16 4.84
N GLN A 48 3.39 -16.35 5.16
CA GLN A 48 2.74 -17.66 5.18
C GLN A 48 2.07 -18.06 3.85
N LEU A 49 2.12 -17.21 2.85
CA LEU A 49 1.60 -17.56 1.53
C LEU A 49 2.55 -18.54 0.85
N ASP A 50 2.02 -19.69 0.49
CA ASP A 50 2.79 -20.67 -0.29
C ASP A 50 2.78 -20.26 -1.76
N LEU A 51 3.97 -19.98 -2.29
CA LEU A 51 4.21 -19.58 -3.66
C LEU A 51 5.15 -20.56 -4.38
N SER A 52 5.39 -21.74 -3.80
CA SER A 52 6.38 -22.71 -4.27
C SER A 52 6.12 -23.24 -5.69
N GLU A 53 4.86 -23.19 -6.16
CA GLU A 53 4.46 -23.65 -7.49
C GLU A 53 4.76 -22.65 -8.63
N PHE A 54 5.30 -21.45 -8.32
CA PHE A 54 5.50 -20.40 -9.32
C PHE A 54 6.98 -20.07 -9.50
N ASP A 55 7.44 -19.97 -10.74
CA ASP A 55 8.81 -19.51 -11.06
C ASP A 55 8.94 -17.98 -11.02
N LEU A 56 7.84 -17.27 -11.27
CA LEU A 56 7.79 -15.80 -11.29
C LEU A 56 6.73 -15.27 -10.32
N ILE A 57 7.16 -14.44 -9.40
CA ILE A 57 6.30 -13.72 -8.45
C ILE A 57 6.30 -12.23 -8.80
N ILE A 58 5.12 -11.67 -9.04
CA ILE A 58 4.94 -10.22 -9.23
C ILE A 58 4.11 -9.69 -8.07
N SER A 59 4.70 -8.82 -7.24
CA SER A 59 4.00 -8.18 -6.13
C SER A 59 3.70 -6.71 -6.39
N SER A 60 2.44 -6.31 -6.18
CA SER A 60 2.01 -4.91 -6.18
C SER A 60 1.90 -4.44 -4.72
N SER A 61 2.84 -3.62 -4.27
CA SER A 61 3.04 -3.36 -2.85
C SER A 61 2.98 -1.89 -2.47
N HIS A 62 2.08 -1.56 -1.57
CA HIS A 62 2.08 -0.30 -0.83
C HIS A 62 2.40 -0.50 0.67
N CYS A 63 2.57 -1.77 1.09
CA CYS A 63 2.81 -2.15 2.47
C CYS A 63 3.56 -3.48 2.54
N ALA A 64 2.85 -4.61 2.60
CA ALA A 64 3.40 -5.91 2.98
C ALA A 64 3.64 -6.86 1.81
N ALA A 65 2.93 -6.72 0.68
CA ALA A 65 2.94 -7.69 -0.41
C ALA A 65 4.34 -8.05 -0.94
N LYS A 66 5.29 -7.11 -0.88
CA LYS A 66 6.69 -7.32 -1.24
C LYS A 66 7.45 -8.32 -0.34
N GLY A 67 6.89 -8.60 0.83
CA GLY A 67 7.55 -9.42 1.85
C GLY A 67 7.23 -10.92 1.74
N VAL A 68 6.69 -11.39 0.64
CA VAL A 68 6.54 -12.82 0.37
C VAL A 68 7.88 -13.56 0.45
N LEU A 69 7.85 -14.83 0.81
CA LEU A 69 9.02 -15.69 0.80
C LEU A 69 9.13 -16.36 -0.56
N THR A 70 10.34 -16.38 -1.10
CA THR A 70 10.67 -17.02 -2.38
C THR A 70 11.90 -17.90 -2.21
N SER A 71 12.01 -18.95 -3.04
CA SER A 71 13.18 -19.79 -3.14
C SER A 71 14.28 -19.13 -4.01
N PRO A 72 15.52 -19.64 -3.99
CA PRO A 72 16.60 -19.11 -4.83
C PRO A 72 16.33 -19.21 -6.33
N ASP A 73 15.49 -20.16 -6.75
CA ASP A 73 15.17 -20.41 -8.16
C ASP A 73 13.98 -19.59 -8.66
N GLN A 74 13.32 -18.83 -7.78
CA GLN A 74 12.16 -17.99 -8.10
C GLN A 74 12.58 -16.55 -8.35
N LEU A 75 12.05 -15.92 -9.39
CA LEU A 75 12.23 -14.50 -9.66
C LEU A 75 11.12 -13.66 -9.00
N HIS A 76 11.47 -12.74 -8.09
CA HIS A 76 10.53 -11.82 -7.48
C HIS A 76 10.69 -10.39 -8.00
N ILE A 77 9.69 -9.90 -8.71
CA ILE A 77 9.60 -8.50 -9.15
C ILE A 77 8.53 -7.78 -8.34
N SER A 78 8.90 -6.67 -7.71
CA SER A 78 7.94 -5.88 -6.91
C SER A 78 7.69 -4.51 -7.53
N TYR A 79 6.41 -4.20 -7.83
CA TYR A 79 5.97 -2.86 -8.14
C TYR A 79 5.58 -2.14 -6.84
N VAL A 80 6.44 -1.26 -6.38
CA VAL A 80 6.33 -0.59 -5.08
C VAL A 80 5.68 0.77 -5.24
N HIS A 81 4.47 0.92 -4.71
CA HIS A 81 3.75 2.21 -4.70
C HIS A 81 4.35 3.17 -3.67
N THR A 82 4.83 2.65 -2.56
CA THR A 82 5.57 3.39 -1.52
C THR A 82 6.09 2.41 -0.45
N PRO A 83 7.22 2.69 0.22
CA PRO A 83 7.54 2.11 1.53
C PRO A 83 6.44 2.40 2.56
N MET A 84 6.37 1.64 3.64
CA MET A 84 5.33 1.77 4.69
C MET A 84 5.27 3.18 5.29
N ARG A 85 4.45 4.08 4.76
CA ARG A 85 4.41 5.51 5.16
C ARG A 85 4.13 5.70 6.65
N TYR A 86 3.20 4.93 7.20
CA TYR A 86 2.83 5.02 8.62
C TYR A 86 3.90 4.49 9.57
N ALA A 87 4.82 3.68 9.10
CA ALA A 87 5.96 3.25 9.90
C ALA A 87 7.15 4.21 9.81
N TRP A 88 7.29 4.93 8.69
CA TRP A 88 8.39 5.85 8.42
C TRP A 88 7.99 7.33 8.67
N ASP A 89 7.80 8.09 7.62
CA ASP A 89 7.66 9.55 7.64
C ASP A 89 6.31 10.08 8.15
N GLN A 90 5.27 9.24 8.16
CA GLN A 90 3.95 9.65 8.65
C GLN A 90 3.58 9.06 10.02
N MET A 91 4.53 8.40 10.70
CA MET A 91 4.26 7.74 11.98
C MET A 91 3.61 8.68 12.99
N GLU A 92 4.17 9.88 13.19
CA GLU A 92 3.63 10.85 14.16
C GLU A 92 2.21 11.29 13.82
N THR A 93 1.91 11.49 12.54
CA THR A 93 0.56 11.86 12.08
C THR A 93 -0.44 10.76 12.39
N TYR A 94 -0.09 9.51 12.12
CA TYR A 94 -0.95 8.36 12.41
C TYR A 94 -1.13 8.14 13.92
N LEU A 95 -0.08 8.26 14.72
CA LEU A 95 -0.18 8.13 16.17
C LEU A 95 -1.08 9.20 16.76
N LYS A 96 -0.95 10.46 16.35
CA LYS A 96 -1.77 11.58 16.84
C LYS A 96 -3.25 11.44 16.46
N SER A 97 -3.55 10.91 15.30
CA SER A 97 -4.93 10.71 14.81
C SER A 97 -5.61 9.45 15.36
N SER A 98 -4.86 8.54 15.99
CA SER A 98 -5.37 7.28 16.49
C SER A 98 -5.89 7.39 17.94
N LEU A 99 -6.89 6.56 18.29
CA LEU A 99 -7.35 6.40 19.67
C LEU A 99 -6.24 5.90 20.61
N ILE A 100 -5.19 5.28 20.07
CA ILE A 100 -4.04 4.77 20.81
C ILE A 100 -3.35 5.86 21.61
N SER A 101 -3.26 7.07 21.06
CA SER A 101 -2.66 8.22 21.77
C SER A 101 -3.51 8.70 22.95
N LYS A 102 -4.84 8.58 22.84
CA LYS A 102 -5.78 8.97 23.90
C LYS A 102 -5.72 8.05 25.13
N PHE A 103 -5.35 6.79 24.94
CA PHE A 103 -5.26 5.78 26.01
C PHE A 103 -3.83 5.57 26.56
N GLY A 104 -2.88 6.44 26.27
CA GLY A 104 -1.50 6.29 26.74
C GLY A 104 -0.70 5.13 26.16
N LEU A 105 -1.23 4.42 25.14
CA LEU A 105 -0.60 3.27 24.49
C LEU A 105 0.46 3.65 23.44
N SER A 106 0.81 4.92 23.38
CA SER A 106 1.79 5.46 22.42
C SER A 106 3.17 4.75 22.47
N PRO A 107 3.75 4.40 23.65
CA PRO A 107 5.04 3.68 23.69
C PRO A 107 4.95 2.30 23.03
N PHE A 108 3.89 1.56 23.31
CA PHE A 108 3.68 0.24 22.70
C PHE A 108 3.52 0.32 21.17
N ALA A 109 2.73 1.28 20.71
CA ALA A 109 2.58 1.53 19.27
C ALA A 109 3.93 1.87 18.60
N ARG A 110 4.81 2.64 19.28
CA ARG A 110 6.16 2.96 18.75
C ARG A 110 7.04 1.72 18.63
N ILE A 111 6.94 0.76 19.57
CA ILE A 111 7.65 -0.52 19.47
C ILE A 111 7.18 -1.32 18.26
N ILE A 112 5.87 -1.39 18.03
CA ILE A 112 5.30 -2.05 16.84
C ILE A 112 5.81 -1.38 15.56
N MET A 113 5.77 -0.05 15.50
CA MET A 113 6.26 0.69 14.33
C MET A 113 7.76 0.50 14.11
N HIS A 114 8.55 0.38 15.18
CA HIS A 114 9.98 0.05 15.07
C HIS A 114 10.18 -1.33 14.46
N LYS A 115 9.49 -2.35 14.94
CA LYS A 115 9.56 -3.71 14.38
C LYS A 115 9.12 -3.75 12.92
N LEU A 116 8.06 -3.01 12.57
CA LEU A 116 7.58 -2.92 11.20
C LEU A 116 8.59 -2.22 10.26
N ARG A 117 9.30 -1.18 10.73
CA ARG A 117 10.39 -0.56 9.93
C ARG A 117 11.52 -1.55 9.67
N SER A 118 11.95 -2.27 10.70
CA SER A 118 13.00 -3.29 10.56
C SER A 118 12.57 -4.37 9.56
N TRP A 119 11.35 -4.87 9.68
CA TRP A 119 10.81 -5.84 8.73
C TRP A 119 10.65 -5.26 7.32
N ASP A 120 10.18 -4.01 7.18
CA ASP A 120 10.01 -3.33 5.88
C ASP A 120 11.34 -3.20 5.14
N GLN A 121 12.42 -2.91 5.86
CA GLN A 121 13.76 -2.84 5.31
C GLN A 121 14.31 -4.23 4.99
N THR A 122 14.26 -5.18 5.93
CA THR A 122 14.83 -6.51 5.72
C THR A 122 14.10 -7.31 4.65
N SER A 123 12.77 -7.20 4.57
CA SER A 123 12.00 -7.86 3.53
C SER A 123 12.29 -7.31 2.12
N SER A 124 12.79 -6.07 2.00
CA SER A 124 13.15 -5.51 0.70
C SER A 124 14.36 -6.19 0.04
N ILE A 125 15.20 -6.87 0.82
CA ILE A 125 16.38 -7.61 0.32
C ILE A 125 15.97 -8.82 -0.51
N ARG A 126 14.79 -9.40 -0.23
CA ARG A 126 14.24 -10.59 -0.92
C ARG A 126 13.72 -10.30 -2.32
N ILE A 127 13.63 -9.02 -2.70
CA ILE A 127 13.13 -8.63 -4.03
C ILE A 127 14.30 -8.61 -5.00
N ASP A 128 14.21 -9.32 -6.11
CA ASP A 128 15.24 -9.28 -7.15
C ASP A 128 15.21 -7.96 -7.91
N ASN A 129 14.04 -7.56 -8.39
CA ASN A 129 13.87 -6.33 -9.15
C ASN A 129 12.77 -5.44 -8.58
N ILE A 130 13.10 -4.18 -8.30
CA ILE A 130 12.17 -3.18 -7.78
C ILE A 130 11.78 -2.21 -8.88
N CYS A 131 10.48 -2.12 -9.14
CA CYS A 131 9.87 -1.08 -9.95
C CYS A 131 9.04 -0.15 -9.07
N THR A 132 8.89 1.10 -9.46
CA THR A 132 8.08 2.08 -8.71
C THR A 132 7.39 3.10 -9.63
N ASN A 133 6.36 3.74 -9.11
CA ASN A 133 5.47 4.64 -9.85
C ASN A 133 6.01 6.07 -10.05
N SER A 134 7.11 6.47 -9.39
CA SER A 134 7.60 7.85 -9.49
C SER A 134 9.03 8.00 -8.96
N ASN A 135 9.73 9.03 -9.44
CA ASN A 135 11.03 9.43 -8.92
C ASN A 135 11.00 9.78 -7.41
N PHE A 136 9.86 10.30 -6.94
CA PHE A 136 9.68 10.56 -5.51
C PHE A 136 9.70 9.27 -4.70
N THR A 137 8.98 8.24 -5.13
CA THR A 137 8.99 6.93 -4.47
C THR A 137 10.34 6.24 -4.61
N ALA A 138 11.03 6.37 -5.74
CA ALA A 138 12.38 5.83 -5.91
C ALA A 138 13.36 6.42 -4.88
N ARG A 139 13.31 7.74 -4.63
CA ARG A 139 14.12 8.37 -3.57
C ARG A 139 13.79 7.84 -2.17
N ARG A 140 12.51 7.54 -1.89
CA ARG A 140 12.10 6.94 -0.61
C ARG A 140 12.63 5.51 -0.46
N ILE A 141 12.55 4.69 -1.51
CA ILE A 141 13.09 3.33 -1.55
C ILE A 141 14.60 3.39 -1.27
N LYS A 142 15.32 4.27 -1.96
CA LYS A 142 16.77 4.46 -1.75
C LYS A 142 17.07 4.89 -0.32
N LYS A 143 16.29 5.84 0.24
CA LYS A 143 16.50 6.36 1.60
C LYS A 143 16.24 5.32 2.68
N TYR A 144 15.15 4.54 2.56
CA TYR A 144 14.70 3.66 3.64
C TYR A 144 15.22 2.23 3.53
N TRP A 145 15.43 1.74 2.30
CA TRP A 145 15.88 0.36 2.07
C TRP A 145 17.32 0.26 1.53
N GLY A 146 17.90 1.38 1.11
CA GLY A 146 19.24 1.39 0.48
C GLY A 146 19.26 0.80 -0.93
N ARG A 147 18.07 0.46 -1.50
CA ARG A 147 17.92 -0.21 -2.78
C ARG A 147 17.65 0.79 -3.91
N ASP A 148 18.12 0.47 -5.10
CA ASP A 148 17.74 1.19 -6.33
C ASP A 148 16.44 0.60 -6.89
N SER A 149 15.73 1.40 -7.69
CA SER A 149 14.48 0.98 -8.31
C SER A 149 14.29 1.65 -9.67
N LYS A 150 13.66 0.91 -10.60
CA LYS A 150 13.30 1.41 -11.94
C LYS A 150 11.96 2.14 -11.86
N VAL A 151 11.90 3.37 -12.37
CA VAL A 151 10.65 4.12 -12.42
C VAL A 151 9.86 3.67 -13.66
N ILE A 152 8.63 3.21 -13.43
CA ILE A 152 7.64 2.88 -14.44
C ILE A 152 6.36 3.57 -14.02
N PHE A 153 5.97 4.62 -14.73
CA PHE A 153 4.76 5.38 -14.42
C PHE A 153 3.51 4.51 -14.60
N GLY A 154 2.49 4.73 -13.76
CA GLY A 154 1.21 4.04 -13.89
C GLY A 154 0.54 4.39 -15.23
N PRO A 155 -0.09 3.42 -15.90
CA PRO A 155 -0.82 3.67 -17.14
C PRO A 155 -2.08 4.52 -16.87
N VAL A 156 -2.47 5.31 -17.87
CA VAL A 156 -3.72 6.06 -17.88
C VAL A 156 -4.49 5.70 -19.15
N GLU A 157 -5.74 5.29 -18.98
CA GLU A 157 -6.63 4.97 -20.12
C GLU A 157 -7.18 6.28 -20.72
N VAL A 158 -6.34 6.95 -21.50
CA VAL A 158 -6.67 8.28 -22.05
C VAL A 158 -7.91 8.28 -22.93
N GLU A 159 -8.23 7.17 -23.57
CA GLU A 159 -9.43 7.01 -24.40
C GLU A 159 -10.75 7.14 -23.61
N LYS A 160 -10.71 6.93 -22.30
CA LYS A 160 -11.88 7.14 -21.44
C LYS A 160 -12.19 8.60 -21.14
N PHE A 161 -11.30 9.52 -21.51
CA PHE A 161 -11.44 10.95 -21.25
C PHE A 161 -11.78 11.70 -22.52
N ASN A 162 -12.96 12.31 -22.54
CA ASN A 162 -13.37 13.18 -23.64
C ASN A 162 -12.88 14.60 -23.38
N TYR A 163 -12.08 15.13 -24.32
CA TYR A 163 -11.66 16.52 -24.27
C TYR A 163 -12.84 17.45 -24.61
N GLN A 164 -13.21 18.33 -23.67
CA GLN A 164 -14.20 19.39 -23.92
C GLN A 164 -13.50 20.73 -24.15
N LYS A 165 -13.79 21.37 -25.28
CA LYS A 165 -13.27 22.72 -25.61
C LYS A 165 -13.95 23.79 -24.74
N ASN A 166 -15.23 23.67 -24.51
CA ASN A 166 -16.01 24.60 -23.68
C ASN A 166 -15.75 24.30 -22.21
N ARG A 167 -15.19 25.26 -21.50
CA ARG A 167 -14.91 25.16 -20.06
C ARG A 167 -15.86 26.06 -19.29
N GLU A 168 -16.41 25.53 -18.23
CA GLU A 168 -17.19 26.33 -17.28
C GLU A 168 -16.23 27.07 -16.33
N ASN A 169 -16.72 28.17 -15.75
CA ASN A 169 -15.91 29.01 -14.87
C ASN A 169 -15.97 28.51 -13.42
N PHE A 170 -15.32 27.36 -13.17
CA PHE A 170 -15.15 26.82 -11.81
C PHE A 170 -13.82 26.09 -11.64
N TYR A 171 -13.43 25.87 -10.37
CA TYR A 171 -12.27 25.07 -10.02
C TYR A 171 -12.72 23.67 -9.56
N LEU A 172 -12.18 22.62 -10.16
CA LEU A 172 -12.53 21.25 -9.86
C LEU A 172 -11.41 20.55 -9.08
N SER A 173 -11.78 19.93 -7.95
CA SER A 173 -10.89 19.03 -7.20
C SER A 173 -11.53 17.66 -7.06
N VAL A 174 -10.87 16.62 -7.57
CA VAL A 174 -11.33 15.23 -7.50
C VAL A 174 -10.37 14.44 -6.63
N CYS A 175 -10.77 14.09 -5.43
CA CYS A 175 -9.97 13.28 -4.51
C CYS A 175 -10.83 12.63 -3.42
N ARG A 176 -10.26 11.66 -2.71
CA ARG A 176 -10.90 11.14 -1.50
C ARG A 176 -10.88 12.18 -0.38
N LEU A 177 -11.97 12.32 0.36
CA LEU A 177 -12.07 13.19 1.53
C LEU A 177 -11.33 12.56 2.73
N VAL A 178 -10.01 12.60 2.69
CA VAL A 178 -9.12 12.08 3.75
C VAL A 178 -8.16 13.17 4.22
N PRO A 179 -7.72 13.18 5.49
CA PRO A 179 -6.94 14.26 6.09
C PRO A 179 -5.67 14.63 5.31
N ASN A 180 -4.99 13.67 4.71
CA ASN A 180 -3.76 13.90 3.95
C ASN A 180 -3.97 14.60 2.60
N LYS A 181 -5.22 14.71 2.11
CA LYS A 181 -5.57 15.45 0.88
C LYS A 181 -5.86 16.93 1.13
N ARG A 182 -5.99 17.32 2.40
CA ARG A 182 -6.16 18.70 2.84
C ARG A 182 -7.24 19.49 2.07
N VAL A 183 -8.38 18.82 1.80
CA VAL A 183 -9.54 19.47 1.16
C VAL A 183 -10.06 20.64 2.00
N ASP A 184 -9.94 20.55 3.31
CA ASP A 184 -10.22 21.64 4.27
C ASP A 184 -9.47 22.94 3.94
N LEU A 185 -8.19 22.80 3.56
CA LEU A 185 -7.35 23.94 3.22
C LEU A 185 -7.76 24.55 1.87
N LEU A 186 -8.10 23.69 0.91
CA LEU A 186 -8.57 24.11 -0.41
C LEU A 186 -9.88 24.92 -0.28
N VAL A 187 -10.87 24.40 0.45
CA VAL A 187 -12.13 25.10 0.68
C VAL A 187 -11.89 26.46 1.40
N LYS A 188 -11.04 26.49 2.41
CA LYS A 188 -10.69 27.75 3.11
C LYS A 188 -10.02 28.77 2.20
N ALA A 189 -9.23 28.33 1.22
CA ALA A 189 -8.56 29.23 0.29
C ALA A 189 -9.54 29.90 -0.69
N PHE A 190 -10.59 29.18 -1.09
CA PHE A 190 -11.62 29.70 -2.01
C PHE A 190 -12.77 30.43 -1.35
N ASN A 191 -12.87 30.36 -0.02
CA ASN A 191 -13.84 31.15 0.76
C ASN A 191 -13.30 32.51 1.23
N LYS A 192 -12.10 32.92 0.78
CA LYS A 192 -11.53 34.25 0.96
C LYS A 192 -11.74 35.12 -0.26
#